data_f8ddd62ac4ba8302d4919a7ab967578f
#
_entry.id   f8ddd62ac4ba8302d4919a7ab967578f
#
_cell.length_a   1.000
_cell.length_b   1.000
_cell.length_c   1.000
_cell.angle_alpha   90.00
_cell.angle_beta   90.00
_cell.angle_gamma   90.00
#
_symmetry.space_group_name_H-M   'P 1'
#
loop_
_entity.id
_entity.type
_entity.pdbx_description
1 polymer ?
#
loop_
_entity_poly.entity_id
_entity_poly.type
_entity_poly.pdbx_seq_one_letter_code
_entity_poly.pdbx_strand_id
1 'polypeptide(L)'
;TMKRSEINKIIEEAAEFLGEHKFLLPPFAYFTAAEWKDKNHEYDEIRRNCLGWDITDFGSGDYKKCGLFLFTLRNGNAHNPDDHKVYAEKIMIVDENQTTPYHYHWYKQEDIINRGGGNLMIKVYAADENDEFSADDVEIQVDGRHYKVPAGSVIRLTPGMSMTNTKKLYHAFWGEEGHGKVLVGEVSQCNDDSKDNRFYEPVDRMPYLGAIKDADTSDKVRFFDSVGRFPEIEEDVAPKYLLCNEYPEAK
;
A
#
# COMPACT_ATOMS: atom_id res chain seq x y z
N THR A 1 -10.01 -2.32 -14.99
CA THR A 1 -8.90 -2.68 -15.89
C THR A 1 -8.02 -1.48 -16.10
N MET A 2 -6.73 -1.62 -15.87
CA MET A 2 -5.72 -0.61 -16.19
C MET A 2 -4.98 -1.00 -17.47
N LYS A 3 -4.62 -0.02 -18.29
CA LYS A 3 -3.78 -0.29 -19.46
C LYS A 3 -2.31 -0.41 -19.07
N ARG A 4 -1.58 -1.31 -19.75
CA ARG A 4 -0.13 -1.44 -19.54
C ARG A 4 0.59 -0.12 -19.82
N SER A 5 0.17 0.64 -20.81
CA SER A 5 0.71 1.96 -21.11
C SER A 5 0.53 2.95 -19.95
N GLU A 6 -0.57 2.88 -19.23
CA GLU A 6 -0.82 3.67 -18.03
C GLU A 6 0.12 3.23 -16.87
N ILE A 7 0.24 1.93 -16.64
CA ILE A 7 1.16 1.37 -15.64
C ILE A 7 2.60 1.79 -15.92
N ASN A 8 3.06 1.65 -17.18
CA ASN A 8 4.40 2.09 -17.58
C ASN A 8 4.62 3.56 -17.27
N LYS A 9 3.63 4.41 -17.58
CA LYS A 9 3.69 5.85 -17.29
C LYS A 9 3.76 6.14 -15.79
N ILE A 10 2.96 5.46 -14.98
CA ILE A 10 3.00 5.60 -13.50
C ILE A 10 4.39 5.25 -12.97
N ILE A 11 4.99 4.17 -13.46
CA ILE A 11 6.36 3.76 -13.07
C ILE A 11 7.39 4.81 -13.49
N GLU A 12 7.28 5.37 -14.70
CA GLU A 12 8.20 6.42 -15.18
C GLU A 12 8.12 7.68 -14.33
N GLU A 13 6.91 8.18 -14.09
CA GLU A 13 6.66 9.34 -13.24
C GLU A 13 7.12 9.10 -11.80
N ALA A 14 6.93 7.88 -11.29
CA ALA A 14 7.40 7.49 -9.97
C ALA A 14 8.93 7.48 -9.89
N ALA A 15 9.61 6.91 -10.88
CA ALA A 15 11.07 6.88 -10.93
C ALA A 15 11.67 8.30 -10.99
N GLU A 16 11.04 9.21 -11.73
CA GLU A 16 11.42 10.62 -11.79
C GLU A 16 11.26 11.29 -10.43
N PHE A 17 10.10 11.16 -9.80
CA PHE A 17 9.80 11.75 -8.49
C PHE A 17 10.73 11.21 -7.39
N LEU A 18 11.03 9.91 -7.38
CA LEU A 18 12.01 9.30 -6.49
C LEU A 18 13.41 9.90 -6.72
N GLY A 19 13.79 10.09 -7.98
CA GLY A 19 15.06 10.73 -8.36
C GLY A 19 15.18 12.17 -7.86
N GLU A 20 14.14 12.98 -7.99
CA GLU A 20 14.06 14.35 -7.46
C GLU A 20 14.29 14.39 -5.95
N HIS A 21 13.76 13.40 -5.24
CA HIS A 21 13.93 13.25 -3.79
C HIS A 21 15.20 12.50 -3.38
N LYS A 22 16.08 12.17 -4.35
CA LYS A 22 17.33 11.43 -4.13
C LYS A 22 17.11 10.08 -3.43
N PHE A 23 15.97 9.47 -3.66
CA PHE A 23 15.64 8.14 -3.17
C PHE A 23 15.98 7.10 -4.24
N LEU A 24 17.04 6.34 -4.00
CA LEU A 24 17.54 5.36 -4.96
C LEU A 24 16.91 3.99 -4.70
N LEU A 25 16.43 3.36 -5.76
CA LEU A 25 15.90 1.99 -5.72
C LEU A 25 17.03 0.97 -5.94
N PRO A 26 16.88 -0.26 -5.45
CA PRO A 26 17.83 -1.33 -5.72
C PRO A 26 17.85 -1.69 -7.21
N PRO A 27 18.97 -2.23 -7.72
CA PRO A 27 19.13 -2.53 -9.16
C PRO A 27 18.02 -3.38 -9.77
N PHE A 28 17.44 -4.31 -9.01
CA PHE A 28 16.38 -5.18 -9.54
C PHE A 28 15.10 -4.42 -9.94
N ALA A 29 14.90 -3.21 -9.43
CA ALA A 29 13.79 -2.35 -9.84
C ALA A 29 13.78 -2.09 -11.36
N TYR A 30 14.96 -2.09 -11.96
CA TYR A 30 15.16 -1.73 -13.36
C TYR A 30 15.43 -2.93 -14.27
N PHE A 31 15.26 -4.15 -13.78
CA PHE A 31 15.33 -5.33 -14.62
C PHE A 31 14.14 -5.38 -15.58
N THR A 32 14.46 -5.51 -16.86
CA THR A 32 13.45 -5.70 -17.90
C THR A 32 12.79 -7.08 -17.81
N ALA A 33 11.64 -7.24 -18.46
CA ALA A 33 10.98 -8.54 -18.55
C ALA A 33 11.88 -9.62 -19.18
N ALA A 34 12.77 -9.24 -20.12
CA ALA A 34 13.73 -10.15 -20.72
C ALA A 34 14.80 -10.58 -19.72
N GLU A 35 15.35 -9.64 -18.94
CA GLU A 35 16.36 -9.96 -17.91
C GLU A 35 15.78 -10.84 -16.81
N TRP A 36 14.51 -10.65 -16.42
CA TRP A 36 13.86 -11.50 -15.44
C TRP A 36 13.78 -12.96 -15.85
N LYS A 37 13.63 -13.25 -17.16
CA LYS A 37 13.61 -14.63 -17.68
C LYS A 37 14.91 -15.40 -17.46
N ASP A 38 16.01 -14.70 -17.24
CA ASP A 38 17.35 -15.28 -17.05
C ASP A 38 17.77 -15.29 -15.57
N LYS A 39 16.93 -14.80 -14.65
CA LYS A 39 17.22 -14.82 -13.20
C LYS A 39 16.99 -16.19 -12.60
N ASN A 40 18.03 -16.74 -11.98
CA ASN A 40 18.02 -18.03 -11.32
C ASN A 40 17.41 -17.97 -9.91
N HIS A 41 17.58 -19.05 -9.13
CA HIS A 41 17.06 -19.19 -7.77
C HIS A 41 17.66 -18.21 -6.74
N GLU A 42 18.77 -17.54 -7.04
CA GLU A 42 19.32 -16.48 -6.17
C GLU A 42 18.38 -15.29 -6.00
N TYR A 43 17.42 -15.13 -6.91
CA TYR A 43 16.40 -14.07 -6.89
C TYR A 43 15.05 -14.50 -6.30
N ASP A 44 14.97 -15.69 -5.72
CA ASP A 44 13.68 -16.24 -5.25
C ASP A 44 13.08 -15.47 -4.07
N GLU A 45 13.89 -14.85 -3.22
CA GLU A 45 13.36 -13.97 -2.16
C GLU A 45 12.56 -12.81 -2.76
N ILE A 46 13.05 -12.19 -3.84
CA ILE A 46 12.35 -11.10 -4.53
C ILE A 46 10.99 -11.56 -5.04
N ARG A 47 10.94 -12.73 -5.68
CA ARG A 47 9.70 -13.32 -6.20
C ARG A 47 8.73 -13.68 -5.08
N ARG A 48 9.21 -14.46 -4.12
CA ARG A 48 8.39 -15.02 -3.04
C ARG A 48 7.82 -13.96 -2.12
N ASN A 49 8.58 -12.91 -1.81
CA ASN A 49 8.18 -11.86 -0.90
C ASN A 49 7.58 -10.64 -1.62
N CYS A 50 7.34 -10.76 -2.92
CA CYS A 50 6.74 -9.73 -3.78
C CYS A 50 7.46 -8.37 -3.64
N LEU A 51 8.79 -8.37 -3.78
CA LEU A 51 9.57 -7.14 -3.77
C LEU A 51 9.49 -6.46 -5.12
N GLY A 52 9.45 -5.15 -5.15
CA GLY A 52 9.48 -4.37 -6.40
C GLY A 52 8.24 -3.52 -6.62
N TRP A 53 7.99 -3.19 -7.87
CA TRP A 53 6.89 -2.34 -8.32
C TRP A 53 5.54 -2.97 -8.02
N ASP A 54 4.65 -2.16 -7.46
CA ASP A 54 3.32 -2.59 -7.08
C ASP A 54 2.36 -1.42 -7.28
N ILE A 55 1.35 -1.63 -8.08
CA ILE A 55 0.34 -0.63 -8.42
C ILE A 55 -1.03 -1.28 -8.26
N THR A 56 -1.89 -0.63 -7.53
CA THR A 56 -3.26 -1.11 -7.32
C THR A 56 -4.26 0.03 -7.44
N ASP A 57 -5.40 -0.25 -8.03
CA ASP A 57 -6.59 0.60 -8.00
C ASP A 57 -7.63 0.07 -6.99
N PHE A 58 -7.25 -0.91 -6.17
CA PHE A 58 -8.13 -1.59 -5.22
C PHE A 58 -9.43 -2.11 -5.83
N GLY A 59 -9.46 -2.37 -7.14
CA GLY A 59 -10.65 -2.76 -7.86
C GLY A 59 -11.62 -1.61 -8.17
N SER A 60 -11.22 -0.37 -7.93
CA SER A 60 -12.05 0.83 -8.17
C SER A 60 -12.30 1.13 -9.65
N GLY A 61 -11.35 0.74 -10.51
CA GLY A 61 -11.33 1.18 -11.91
C GLY A 61 -10.93 2.65 -12.10
N ASP A 62 -10.55 3.34 -11.01
CA ASP A 62 -10.10 4.74 -11.03
C ASP A 62 -8.89 4.91 -10.10
N TYR A 63 -7.71 4.57 -10.63
CA TYR A 63 -6.45 4.64 -9.91
C TYR A 63 -6.16 6.04 -9.34
N LYS A 64 -6.56 7.10 -10.04
CA LYS A 64 -6.28 8.47 -9.59
C LYS A 64 -7.09 8.88 -8.38
N LYS A 65 -8.30 8.37 -8.27
CA LYS A 65 -9.20 8.67 -7.15
C LYS A 65 -8.97 7.72 -5.98
N CYS A 66 -8.87 6.44 -6.27
CA CYS A 66 -8.63 5.39 -5.29
C CYS A 66 -7.60 4.43 -5.84
N GLY A 67 -6.40 4.55 -5.35
CA GLY A 67 -5.27 3.78 -5.84
C GLY A 67 -4.04 4.00 -4.99
N LEU A 68 -3.03 3.20 -5.22
CA LEU A 68 -1.75 3.30 -4.55
C LEU A 68 -0.63 2.83 -5.46
N PHE A 69 0.43 3.62 -5.51
CA PHE A 69 1.73 3.22 -6.00
C PHE A 69 2.63 2.88 -4.83
N LEU A 70 3.28 1.74 -4.89
CA LEU A 70 4.33 1.41 -3.94
C LEU A 70 5.47 0.61 -4.60
N PHE A 71 6.62 0.65 -3.97
CA PHE A 71 7.74 -0.23 -4.25
C PHE A 71 8.18 -0.88 -2.94
N THR A 72 8.14 -2.20 -2.88
CA THR A 72 8.61 -2.96 -1.73
C THR A 72 10.12 -3.19 -1.86
N LEU A 73 10.90 -2.51 -1.00
CA LEU A 73 12.36 -2.63 -1.02
C LEU A 73 12.83 -3.91 -0.35
N ARG A 74 12.18 -4.29 0.73
CA ARG A 74 12.46 -5.51 1.51
C ARG A 74 11.24 -5.95 2.28
N ASN A 75 11.14 -7.25 2.47
CA ASN A 75 10.09 -7.87 3.27
C ASN A 75 10.59 -9.23 3.76
N GLY A 76 10.28 -9.57 4.99
CA GLY A 76 10.42 -10.92 5.50
C GLY A 76 9.21 -11.79 5.12
N ASN A 77 9.24 -13.03 5.57
CA ASN A 77 8.14 -13.95 5.39
C ASN A 77 7.85 -14.69 6.71
N ALA A 78 6.82 -14.21 7.40
CA ALA A 78 6.43 -14.76 8.71
C ALA A 78 5.99 -16.23 8.65
N HIS A 79 5.67 -16.75 7.46
CA HIS A 79 5.28 -18.15 7.24
C HIS A 79 6.43 -19.06 6.82
N ASN A 80 7.63 -18.49 6.61
CA ASN A 80 8.82 -19.27 6.29
C ASN A 80 9.77 -19.28 7.50
N PRO A 81 9.96 -20.41 8.18
CA PRO A 81 10.83 -20.49 9.35
C PRO A 81 12.31 -20.23 9.06
N ASP A 82 12.73 -20.32 7.80
CA ASP A 82 14.10 -20.05 7.36
C ASP A 82 14.32 -18.55 7.02
N ASP A 83 13.26 -17.75 6.97
CA ASP A 83 13.34 -16.31 6.78
C ASP A 83 13.37 -15.61 8.14
N HIS A 84 14.54 -15.12 8.53
CA HIS A 84 14.74 -14.47 9.82
C HIS A 84 14.49 -12.95 9.80
N LYS A 85 14.12 -12.38 8.66
CA LYS A 85 13.79 -10.97 8.51
C LYS A 85 12.40 -10.70 9.07
N VAL A 86 12.32 -9.93 10.14
CA VAL A 86 11.06 -9.65 10.87
C VAL A 86 10.43 -8.31 10.50
N TYR A 87 10.94 -7.65 9.47
CA TYR A 87 10.58 -6.29 9.06
C TYR A 87 10.33 -6.20 7.56
N ALA A 88 9.67 -5.12 7.17
CA ALA A 88 9.49 -4.70 5.78
C ALA A 88 9.75 -3.20 5.63
N GLU A 89 10.14 -2.81 4.43
CA GLU A 89 10.25 -1.41 4.02
C GLU A 89 9.64 -1.23 2.64
N LYS A 90 8.78 -0.23 2.53
CA LYS A 90 8.16 0.19 1.28
C LYS A 90 8.34 1.68 1.08
N ILE A 91 8.39 2.09 -0.16
CA ILE A 91 8.25 3.49 -0.56
C ILE A 91 7.00 3.65 -1.41
N MET A 92 6.21 4.66 -1.11
CA MET A 92 4.96 4.95 -1.77
C MET A 92 4.99 6.37 -2.33
N ILE A 93 4.18 6.62 -3.35
CA ILE A 93 3.89 7.97 -3.83
C ILE A 93 2.39 8.13 -3.81
N VAL A 94 1.93 9.18 -3.15
CA VAL A 94 0.51 9.47 -2.96
C VAL A 94 0.20 10.80 -3.60
N ASP A 95 -0.72 10.78 -4.56
CA ASP A 95 -1.18 12.01 -5.24
C ASP A 95 -2.18 12.78 -4.36
N GLU A 96 -2.36 14.06 -4.70
CA GLU A 96 -3.42 14.88 -4.11
C GLU A 96 -4.78 14.21 -4.28
N ASN A 97 -5.53 14.10 -3.18
CA ASN A 97 -6.86 13.49 -3.15
C ASN A 97 -6.95 12.02 -3.62
N GLN A 98 -5.82 11.36 -3.88
CA GLN A 98 -5.78 9.94 -4.13
C GLN A 98 -5.86 9.17 -2.82
N THR A 99 -6.96 8.48 -2.60
CA THR A 99 -7.28 7.86 -1.30
C THR A 99 -7.01 6.37 -1.32
N THR A 100 -6.43 5.85 -0.23
CA THR A 100 -6.46 4.42 0.06
C THR A 100 -7.76 4.06 0.79
N PRO A 101 -8.32 2.85 0.59
CA PRO A 101 -9.43 2.37 1.39
C PRO A 101 -9.09 2.30 2.87
N TYR A 102 -10.09 2.49 3.75
CA TYR A 102 -9.91 2.22 5.18
C TYR A 102 -9.57 0.76 5.39
N HIS A 103 -8.49 0.52 6.09
CA HIS A 103 -8.07 -0.83 6.46
C HIS A 103 -7.30 -0.81 7.78
N TYR A 104 -7.16 -1.99 8.39
CA TYR A 104 -6.24 -2.23 9.48
C TYR A 104 -5.51 -3.56 9.30
N HIS A 105 -4.49 -3.78 10.11
CA HIS A 105 -3.73 -5.02 10.17
C HIS A 105 -3.97 -5.73 11.50
N TRP A 106 -4.11 -7.08 11.46
CA TRP A 106 -4.24 -7.88 12.68
C TRP A 106 -2.89 -8.13 13.35
N TYR A 107 -1.85 -8.31 12.54
CA TYR A 107 -0.54 -8.78 13.00
C TYR A 107 0.53 -7.73 12.88
N LYS A 108 0.54 -7.00 11.80
CA LYS A 108 1.55 -6.00 11.46
C LYS A 108 1.30 -4.68 12.20
N GLN A 109 2.35 -4.13 12.79
CA GLN A 109 2.44 -2.72 13.16
C GLN A 109 3.35 -2.03 12.15
N GLU A 110 3.03 -0.80 11.81
CA GLU A 110 3.75 -0.03 10.79
C GLU A 110 3.91 1.43 11.19
N ASP A 111 4.97 2.05 10.72
CA ASP A 111 5.13 3.49 10.70
C ASP A 111 4.92 4.01 9.28
N ILE A 112 4.04 4.98 9.13
CA ILE A 112 3.82 5.74 7.90
C ILE A 112 4.53 7.08 8.04
N ILE A 113 5.45 7.36 7.12
CA ILE A 113 6.42 8.43 7.25
C ILE A 113 6.32 9.36 6.05
N ASN A 114 6.10 10.66 6.27
CA ASN A 114 6.23 11.63 5.19
C ASN A 114 7.72 11.90 4.93
N ARG A 115 8.23 11.42 3.81
CA ARG A 115 9.65 11.55 3.41
C ARG A 115 9.93 12.78 2.57
N GLY A 116 8.91 13.53 2.16
CA GLY A 116 9.07 14.75 1.37
C GLY A 116 7.92 15.00 0.40
N GLY A 117 8.00 16.10 -0.30
CA GLY A 117 6.94 16.57 -1.18
C GLY A 117 5.84 17.30 -0.41
N GLY A 118 4.59 16.96 -0.71
CA GLY A 118 3.41 17.55 -0.08
C GLY A 118 3.16 17.06 1.35
N ASN A 119 1.92 17.21 1.81
CA ASN A 119 1.50 16.75 3.12
C ASN A 119 0.62 15.51 3.01
N LEU A 120 0.80 14.57 3.93
CA LEU A 120 0.00 13.36 4.00
C LEU A 120 -1.11 13.53 5.03
N MET A 121 -2.34 13.25 4.63
CA MET A 121 -3.52 13.29 5.48
C MET A 121 -3.90 11.85 5.82
N ILE A 122 -4.01 11.52 7.11
CA ILE A 122 -4.39 10.19 7.59
C ILE A 122 -5.63 10.32 8.47
N LYS A 123 -6.72 9.65 8.09
CA LYS A 123 -7.94 9.60 8.88
C LYS A 123 -8.02 8.28 9.63
N VAL A 124 -8.37 8.33 10.92
CA VAL A 124 -8.25 7.20 11.83
C VAL A 124 -9.54 6.90 12.60
N TYR A 125 -9.76 5.60 12.86
CA TYR A 125 -10.76 5.07 13.77
C TYR A 125 -10.18 3.88 14.51
N ALA A 126 -10.51 3.72 15.78
CA ALA A 126 -10.29 2.43 16.45
C ALA A 126 -11.31 1.40 15.95
N ALA A 127 -10.94 0.13 15.92
CA ALA A 127 -11.88 -0.94 15.70
C ALA A 127 -12.57 -1.29 17.03
N ASP A 128 -13.88 -1.48 16.98
CA ASP A 128 -14.63 -2.00 18.13
C ASP A 128 -14.55 -3.55 18.21
N GLU A 129 -15.31 -4.15 19.12
CA GLU A 129 -15.34 -5.60 19.32
C GLU A 129 -15.90 -6.39 18.12
N ASN A 130 -16.66 -5.73 17.25
CA ASN A 130 -17.24 -6.29 16.03
C ASN A 130 -16.43 -5.91 14.79
N ASP A 131 -15.23 -5.32 14.96
CA ASP A 131 -14.39 -4.80 13.90
C ASP A 131 -15.06 -3.68 13.07
N GLU A 132 -15.99 -2.95 13.68
CA GLU A 132 -16.59 -1.73 13.11
C GLU A 132 -15.82 -0.49 13.60
N PHE A 133 -16.11 0.68 13.01
CA PHE A 133 -15.57 1.93 13.53
C PHE A 133 -16.10 2.23 14.92
N SER A 134 -15.22 2.29 15.91
CA SER A 134 -15.57 2.77 17.24
C SER A 134 -15.83 4.28 17.22
N ALA A 135 -16.78 4.72 18.05
CA ALA A 135 -17.01 6.13 18.33
C ALA A 135 -16.07 6.69 19.42
N ASP A 136 -15.29 5.84 20.05
CA ASP A 136 -14.37 6.23 21.11
C ASP A 136 -13.17 7.02 20.57
N ASP A 137 -12.55 7.78 21.46
CA ASP A 137 -11.28 8.45 21.16
C ASP A 137 -10.22 7.43 20.73
N VAL A 138 -9.45 7.82 19.72
CA VAL A 138 -8.38 6.99 19.14
C VAL A 138 -7.05 7.37 19.77
N GLU A 139 -6.34 6.40 20.31
CA GLU A 139 -4.95 6.59 20.73
C GLU A 139 -4.03 6.53 19.50
N ILE A 140 -3.22 7.58 19.31
CA ILE A 140 -2.27 7.69 18.20
C ILE A 140 -0.87 7.98 18.70
N GLN A 141 0.10 7.62 17.86
CA GLN A 141 1.53 7.86 18.12
C GLN A 141 2.11 8.61 16.92
N VAL A 142 2.53 9.85 17.15
CA VAL A 142 3.14 10.70 16.12
C VAL A 142 4.51 11.14 16.61
N ASP A 143 5.56 10.77 15.89
CA ASP A 143 6.96 11.08 16.21
C ASP A 143 7.35 10.76 17.67
N GLY A 144 6.88 9.60 18.17
CA GLY A 144 7.13 9.15 19.54
C GLY A 144 6.24 9.80 20.61
N ARG A 145 5.35 10.70 20.23
CA ARG A 145 4.36 11.31 21.13
C ARG A 145 3.05 10.53 21.08
N HIS A 146 2.57 10.14 22.26
CA HIS A 146 1.30 9.41 22.44
C HIS A 146 0.21 10.37 22.92
N TYR A 147 -0.94 10.37 22.27
CA TYR A 147 -2.09 11.17 22.66
C TYR A 147 -3.38 10.63 22.05
N LYS A 148 -4.51 11.15 22.51
CA LYS A 148 -5.83 10.74 22.01
C LYS A 148 -6.43 11.82 21.13
N VAL A 149 -7.18 11.38 20.13
CA VAL A 149 -7.96 12.24 19.24
C VAL A 149 -9.37 11.66 19.09
N PRO A 150 -10.38 12.47 18.82
CA PRO A 150 -11.73 11.96 18.53
C PRO A 150 -11.74 10.97 17.35
N ALA A 151 -12.65 10.01 17.36
CA ALA A 151 -12.88 9.11 16.23
C ALA A 151 -13.11 9.90 14.94
N GLY A 152 -12.48 9.44 13.84
CA GLY A 152 -12.56 10.11 12.54
C GLY A 152 -11.71 11.36 12.40
N SER A 153 -10.80 11.63 13.36
CA SER A 153 -9.84 12.72 13.23
C SER A 153 -8.91 12.52 12.04
N VAL A 154 -8.52 13.62 11.41
CA VAL A 154 -7.53 13.65 10.35
C VAL A 154 -6.22 14.18 10.91
N ILE A 155 -5.17 13.37 10.78
CA ILE A 155 -3.82 13.70 11.20
C ILE A 155 -3.06 14.18 9.96
N ARG A 156 -2.52 15.38 10.02
CA ARG A 156 -1.72 15.98 8.96
C ARG A 156 -0.24 15.75 9.24
N LEU A 157 0.42 14.95 8.41
CA LEU A 157 1.85 14.73 8.47
C LEU A 157 2.55 15.61 7.44
N THR A 158 3.30 16.59 7.92
CA THR A 158 4.20 17.40 7.08
C THR A 158 5.52 16.65 6.85
N PRO A 159 6.36 17.04 5.87
CA PRO A 159 7.63 16.39 5.62
C PRO A 159 8.49 16.17 6.87
N GLY A 160 8.91 14.94 7.08
CA GLY A 160 9.67 14.49 8.25
C GLY A 160 8.84 13.85 9.35
N MET A 161 7.55 14.12 9.43
CA MET A 161 6.66 13.53 10.44
C MET A 161 6.31 12.08 10.13
N SER A 162 6.03 11.32 11.16
CA SER A 162 5.59 9.92 11.05
C SER A 162 4.45 9.61 12.03
N MET A 163 3.65 8.61 11.68
CA MET A 163 2.62 8.08 12.56
C MET A 163 2.75 6.57 12.63
N THR A 164 2.69 6.02 13.85
CA THR A 164 2.65 4.58 14.07
C THR A 164 1.21 4.10 14.03
N ASN A 165 0.90 3.23 13.06
CA ASN A 165 -0.36 2.51 12.98
C ASN A 165 -0.24 1.21 13.77
N THR A 166 -0.87 1.18 14.94
CA THR A 166 -0.94 -0.02 15.77
C THR A 166 -1.93 -1.03 15.18
N LYS A 167 -1.86 -2.26 15.64
CA LYS A 167 -2.81 -3.32 15.23
C LYS A 167 -4.25 -2.86 15.47
N LYS A 168 -5.13 -3.19 14.52
CA LYS A 168 -6.56 -2.84 14.56
C LYS A 168 -6.88 -1.34 14.57
N LEU A 169 -5.94 -0.50 14.17
CA LEU A 169 -6.19 0.92 13.93
C LEU A 169 -6.60 1.10 12.47
N TYR A 170 -7.88 1.39 12.22
CA TYR A 170 -8.35 1.76 10.89
C TYR A 170 -7.74 3.05 10.44
N HIS A 171 -7.17 3.04 9.26
CA HIS A 171 -6.59 4.22 8.64
C HIS A 171 -6.87 4.25 7.13
N ALA A 172 -7.03 5.46 6.63
CA ALA A 172 -7.04 5.79 5.20
C ALA A 172 -6.20 7.05 5.03
N PHE A 173 -5.47 7.17 3.93
CA PHE A 173 -4.64 8.33 3.71
C PHE A 173 -4.73 8.84 2.27
N TRP A 174 -4.37 10.12 2.09
CA TRP A 174 -4.33 10.82 0.80
C TRP A 174 -3.38 11.99 0.85
N GLY A 175 -2.96 12.50 -0.31
CA GLY A 175 -2.23 13.76 -0.41
C GLY A 175 -3.13 14.98 -0.21
N GLU A 176 -2.67 15.95 0.56
CA GLU A 176 -3.39 17.21 0.77
C GLU A 176 -3.48 18.02 -0.53
N GLU A 177 -4.68 18.46 -0.86
CA GLU A 177 -4.94 19.28 -2.06
C GLU A 177 -4.12 20.56 -2.05
N GLY A 178 -3.54 20.92 -3.21
CA GLY A 178 -2.74 22.13 -3.39
C GLY A 178 -1.32 22.06 -2.86
N HIS A 179 -0.85 20.88 -2.40
CA HIS A 179 0.48 20.69 -1.83
C HIS A 179 1.39 19.74 -2.61
N GLY A 180 0.89 19.14 -3.70
CA GLY A 180 1.63 18.22 -4.54
C GLY A 180 1.70 16.79 -4.00
N LYS A 181 2.36 15.93 -4.76
CA LYS A 181 2.59 14.53 -4.41
C LYS A 181 3.39 14.39 -3.12
N VAL A 182 3.13 13.31 -2.40
CA VAL A 182 3.84 12.97 -1.16
C VAL A 182 4.69 11.73 -1.38
N LEU A 183 5.96 11.81 -1.00
CA LEU A 183 6.83 10.65 -0.87
C LEU A 183 6.61 10.05 0.52
N VAL A 184 6.11 8.82 0.57
CA VAL A 184 5.72 8.17 1.81
C VAL A 184 6.54 6.91 2.02
N GLY A 185 7.24 6.84 3.15
CA GLY A 185 7.91 5.61 3.59
C GLY A 185 7.01 4.79 4.50
N GLU A 186 7.12 3.48 4.41
CA GLU A 186 6.54 2.55 5.38
C GLU A 186 7.66 1.66 5.92
N VAL A 187 7.78 1.62 7.24
CA VAL A 187 8.61 0.66 7.96
C VAL A 187 7.69 -0.16 8.85
N SER A 188 7.72 -1.47 8.70
CA SER A 188 6.76 -2.33 9.38
C SER A 188 7.37 -3.66 9.81
N GLN A 189 6.61 -4.42 10.58
CA GLN A 189 6.80 -5.86 10.68
C GLN A 189 6.56 -6.50 9.30
N CYS A 190 6.84 -7.81 9.15
CA CYS A 190 6.61 -8.51 7.89
C CYS A 190 5.22 -8.23 7.33
N ASN A 191 5.18 -7.96 6.04
CA ASN A 191 3.96 -7.69 5.32
C ASN A 191 3.41 -8.95 4.66
N ASP A 192 2.14 -9.22 4.86
CA ASP A 192 1.39 -10.26 4.15
C ASP A 192 0.05 -9.69 3.68
N ASP A 193 0.06 -9.12 2.49
CA ASP A 193 -1.13 -8.48 1.91
C ASP A 193 -2.27 -9.46 1.63
N SER A 194 -1.98 -10.76 1.61
CA SER A 194 -3.00 -11.78 1.37
C SER A 194 -3.79 -12.16 2.62
N LYS A 195 -3.26 -11.89 3.82
CA LYS A 195 -3.84 -12.37 5.08
C LYS A 195 -3.94 -11.32 6.19
N ASP A 196 -3.24 -10.19 6.06
CA ASP A 196 -3.12 -9.20 7.13
C ASP A 196 -3.72 -7.83 6.79
N ASN A 197 -4.70 -7.80 5.91
CA ASN A 197 -5.45 -6.58 5.60
C ASN A 197 -6.94 -6.82 5.81
N ARG A 198 -7.56 -5.98 6.63
CA ARG A 198 -9.01 -5.92 6.75
C ARG A 198 -9.49 -4.57 6.23
N PHE A 199 -10.26 -4.60 5.15
CA PHE A 199 -10.84 -3.41 4.55
C PHE A 199 -12.22 -3.12 5.11
N TYR A 200 -12.41 -1.88 5.54
CA TYR A 200 -13.71 -1.36 5.93
C TYR A 200 -14.31 -0.57 4.78
N GLU A 201 -15.49 -0.96 4.35
CA GLU A 201 -16.22 -0.35 3.27
C GLU A 201 -17.53 0.24 3.77
N PRO A 202 -17.60 1.59 3.96
CA PRO A 202 -18.89 2.23 4.12
C PRO A 202 -19.66 2.13 2.78
N VAL A 203 -20.82 1.50 2.80
CA VAL A 203 -21.64 1.17 1.62
C VAL A 203 -21.94 2.39 0.72
N ASP A 204 -21.90 3.59 1.27
CA ASP A 204 -22.19 4.84 0.58
C ASP A 204 -20.96 5.53 -0.05
N ARG A 205 -19.75 5.07 0.25
CA ARG A 205 -18.51 5.76 -0.13
C ARG A 205 -17.53 4.98 -0.98
N MET A 206 -17.75 3.68 -1.12
CA MET A 206 -16.86 2.79 -1.86
C MET A 206 -17.62 1.82 -2.75
N PRO A 207 -18.40 2.31 -3.74
CA PRO A 207 -19.25 1.47 -4.56
C PRO A 207 -18.47 0.47 -5.46
N TYR A 208 -17.20 0.67 -5.60
CA TYR A 208 -16.35 -0.15 -6.48
C TYR A 208 -15.75 -1.38 -5.76
N LEU A 209 -15.60 -1.34 -4.47
CA LEU A 209 -15.38 -2.56 -3.71
C LEU A 209 -16.68 -3.36 -3.61
N GLY A 210 -17.75 -2.81 -4.21
CA GLY A 210 -19.06 -3.35 -4.27
C GLY A 210 -19.13 -4.74 -4.80
N ALA A 211 -20.14 -5.42 -4.35
CA ALA A 211 -20.78 -6.56 -4.96
C ALA A 211 -20.21 -7.95 -4.80
N ILE A 212 -19.37 -8.24 -3.88
CA ILE A 212 -19.50 -9.56 -3.26
C ILE A 212 -20.15 -9.35 -1.90
N LYS A 213 -21.44 -9.13 -1.93
CA LYS A 213 -22.26 -9.24 -0.73
C LYS A 213 -22.36 -10.70 -0.41
N ASP A 214 -21.55 -11.20 0.48
CA ASP A 214 -21.96 -12.34 1.26
C ASP A 214 -23.16 -11.89 2.09
N ALA A 215 -24.30 -12.52 1.85
CA ALA A 215 -25.57 -12.17 2.43
C ALA A 215 -25.64 -12.36 3.96
N ASP A 216 -24.50 -12.63 4.57
CA ASP A 216 -24.41 -12.92 5.98
C ASP A 216 -23.28 -12.10 6.60
N THR A 217 -23.64 -10.96 7.08
CA THR A 217 -23.09 -10.32 8.26
C THR A 217 -22.22 -9.09 8.19
N SER A 218 -21.47 -8.74 7.33
CA SER A 218 -20.80 -7.46 7.41
C SER A 218 -20.44 -6.98 6.04
N ASP A 219 -21.45 -6.53 5.39
CA ASP A 219 -21.37 -5.87 4.10
C ASP A 219 -20.31 -4.74 4.04
N LYS A 220 -19.68 -4.45 5.17
CA LYS A 220 -18.79 -3.30 5.35
C LYS A 220 -17.32 -3.65 5.41
N VAL A 221 -16.96 -4.90 5.53
CA VAL A 221 -15.57 -5.31 5.76
C VAL A 221 -15.16 -6.37 4.76
N ARG A 222 -14.02 -6.13 4.12
CA ARG A 222 -13.44 -7.04 3.15
C ARG A 222 -12.01 -7.38 3.47
N PHE A 223 -11.65 -8.58 3.08
CA PHE A 223 -10.27 -9.00 2.98
C PHE A 223 -9.75 -8.74 1.56
N PHE A 224 -8.52 -8.35 1.41
CA PHE A 224 -7.82 -8.57 0.17
C PHE A 224 -7.75 -10.08 -0.04
N ASP A 225 -8.42 -10.52 -1.06
CA ASP A 225 -8.06 -11.75 -1.70
C ASP A 225 -7.10 -11.44 -2.86
N SER A 226 -6.56 -12.48 -3.44
CA SER A 226 -5.66 -12.36 -4.59
C SER A 226 -6.33 -11.75 -5.83
N VAL A 227 -7.63 -11.52 -5.81
CA VAL A 227 -8.43 -11.06 -6.95
C VAL A 227 -8.59 -9.53 -6.98
N GLY A 228 -8.58 -8.86 -5.81
CA GLY A 228 -8.80 -7.41 -5.76
C GLY A 228 -7.53 -6.57 -5.61
N ARG A 229 -6.39 -7.20 -5.25
CA ARG A 229 -5.17 -6.47 -4.91
C ARG A 229 -4.43 -5.93 -6.12
N PHE A 230 -4.30 -6.73 -7.16
CA PHE A 230 -3.66 -6.32 -8.40
C PHE A 230 -4.70 -5.95 -9.46
N PRO A 231 -4.47 -4.90 -10.25
CA PRO A 231 -5.41 -4.53 -11.29
C PRO A 231 -5.48 -5.61 -12.38
N GLU A 232 -6.64 -5.76 -12.99
CA GLU A 232 -6.72 -6.39 -14.31
C GLU A 232 -6.01 -5.52 -15.33
N ILE A 233 -5.06 -6.08 -16.07
CA ILE A 233 -4.22 -5.33 -17.00
C ILE A 233 -4.62 -5.63 -18.44
N GLU A 234 -4.90 -4.58 -19.21
CA GLU A 234 -5.01 -4.63 -20.66
C GLU A 234 -3.62 -4.38 -21.27
N GLU A 235 -3.08 -5.40 -21.93
CA GLU A 235 -1.75 -5.37 -22.53
C GLU A 235 -1.78 -4.67 -23.91
N ASP A 236 -1.91 -3.35 -23.91
CA ASP A 236 -1.89 -2.51 -25.11
C ASP A 236 -0.46 -2.21 -25.61
N VAL A 237 0.53 -2.37 -24.76
CA VAL A 237 1.98 -2.24 -25.07
C VAL A 237 2.77 -3.24 -24.20
N ALA A 238 4.06 -3.40 -24.50
CA ALA A 238 4.93 -4.22 -23.67
C ALA A 238 5.18 -3.57 -22.29
N PRO A 239 5.35 -4.35 -21.21
CA PRO A 239 5.74 -3.81 -19.91
C PRO A 239 7.14 -3.20 -19.97
N LYS A 240 7.30 -2.02 -19.40
CA LYS A 240 8.63 -1.44 -19.17
C LYS A 240 9.38 -2.22 -18.10
N TYR A 241 8.72 -2.40 -16.96
CA TYR A 241 9.17 -3.26 -15.87
C TYR A 241 7.99 -4.11 -15.41
N LEU A 242 8.27 -5.28 -14.85
CA LEU A 242 7.25 -6.17 -14.31
C LEU A 242 6.83 -5.69 -12.92
N LEU A 243 5.53 -5.83 -12.62
CA LEU A 243 5.03 -5.72 -11.27
C LEU A 243 5.46 -6.94 -10.44
N CYS A 244 5.47 -6.80 -9.12
CA CYS A 244 6.00 -7.81 -8.21
C CYS A 244 5.28 -9.18 -8.29
N ASN A 245 4.04 -9.21 -8.78
CA ASN A 245 3.27 -10.43 -9.00
C ASN A 245 3.44 -11.04 -10.41
N GLU A 246 4.25 -10.43 -11.25
CA GLU A 246 4.42 -10.85 -12.67
C GLU A 246 5.76 -11.54 -12.92
N TYR A 247 6.63 -11.66 -11.92
CA TYR A 247 7.95 -12.25 -12.12
C TYR A 247 7.84 -13.73 -12.56
N PRO A 248 8.57 -14.12 -13.61
CA PRO A 248 8.62 -15.51 -14.03
C PRO A 248 9.32 -16.37 -12.97
N GLU A 249 8.99 -17.65 -12.94
CA GLU A 249 9.73 -18.62 -12.13
C GLU A 249 11.19 -18.70 -12.55
N ALA A 250 12.05 -19.08 -11.60
CA ALA A 250 13.46 -19.33 -11.89
C ALA A 250 13.62 -20.50 -12.89
N LYS A 251 14.62 -20.39 -13.76
CA LYS A 251 15.03 -21.50 -14.65
C LYS A 251 15.99 -22.43 -13.94
#